data_b87e060260105dabd112520c11369081
#
_entry.id   b87e060260105dabd112520c11369081
#
_cell.length_a   1.000
_cell.length_b   1.000
_cell.length_c   1.000
_cell.angle_alpha   90.00
_cell.angle_beta   90.00
_cell.angle_gamma   90.00
#
_symmetry.space_group_name_H-M   'P 1'
#
loop_
_entity.id
_entity.type
_entity.pdbx_description
1 polymer ?
#
loop_
_entity_poly.entity_id
_entity_poly.type
_entity_poly.pdbx_seq_one_letter_code
_entity_poly.pdbx_strand_id
1 'polypeptide(L)'
;MFEGFVRLSRFIYTVLLRLISPILLGWMYLRARRSGGQWQVFSPLRFGYYGKTPSPTQPVIVVHAVSLGEMRAAQPLVQALLDAGHQVLLTHLTYTGYAEGQRAFNKALAEGHLQQQWLPYDFPGAARRFYAHYQPKLFIVIEREVWPNLMHQAYRADIPSFLVSARFSARSLRKSLRIGLLMRQTLGYFTAIYAQTYQDAVRLELAGGKGVRVSGNFKFDVQLSQDQVERGKQFANSLGRKIVVIA
;
A
#
# COMPACT_ATOMS: atom_id res chain seq x y z
N MET A 1 15.90 19.79 21.18
CA MET A 1 15.07 20.78 20.48
C MET A 1 14.47 20.21 19.17
N PHE A 2 15.21 19.56 18.30
CA PHE A 2 14.73 18.98 17.04
C PHE A 2 13.63 17.91 17.21
N GLU A 3 13.78 16.98 18.16
CA GLU A 3 12.76 15.95 18.43
C GLU A 3 11.42 16.53 18.88
N GLY A 4 11.41 17.65 19.62
CA GLY A 4 10.17 18.31 20.01
C GLY A 4 9.36 18.82 18.83
N PHE A 5 10.03 19.48 17.84
CA PHE A 5 9.36 19.95 16.61
C PHE A 5 8.83 18.81 15.76
N VAL A 6 9.53 17.70 15.74
CA VAL A 6 9.14 16.48 15.03
C VAL A 6 7.87 15.86 15.63
N ARG A 7 7.79 15.75 16.96
CA ARG A 7 6.59 15.29 17.66
C ARG A 7 5.42 16.24 17.43
N LEU A 8 5.67 17.54 17.45
CA LEU A 8 4.66 18.59 17.23
C LEU A 8 4.05 18.50 15.81
N SER A 9 4.88 18.32 14.76
CA SER A 9 4.37 18.25 13.37
C SER A 9 3.41 17.08 13.17
N ARG A 10 3.72 15.91 13.73
CA ARG A 10 2.81 14.75 13.69
C ARG A 10 1.58 14.93 14.58
N PHE A 11 1.71 15.58 15.71
CA PHE A 11 0.57 15.94 16.55
C PHE A 11 -0.41 16.85 15.80
N ILE A 12 0.09 17.92 15.19
CA ILE A 12 -0.71 18.83 14.34
C ILE A 12 -1.38 18.06 13.20
N TYR A 13 -0.66 17.21 12.49
CA TYR A 13 -1.23 16.34 11.47
C TYR A 13 -2.38 15.50 12.01
N THR A 14 -2.20 14.86 13.17
CA THR A 14 -3.22 14.01 13.78
C THR A 14 -4.47 14.79 14.20
N VAL A 15 -4.29 15.99 14.74
CA VAL A 15 -5.41 16.88 15.10
C VAL A 15 -6.16 17.29 13.84
N LEU A 16 -5.47 17.76 12.81
CA LEU A 16 -6.09 18.15 11.54
C LEU A 16 -6.82 16.96 10.89
N LEU A 17 -6.21 15.79 10.89
CA LEU A 17 -6.84 14.57 10.36
C LEU A 17 -8.14 14.25 11.09
N ARG A 18 -8.16 14.36 12.42
CA ARG A 18 -9.38 14.13 13.23
C ARG A 18 -10.47 15.17 12.93
N LEU A 19 -10.11 16.43 12.79
CA LEU A 19 -11.05 17.50 12.49
C LEU A 19 -11.67 17.35 11.08
N ILE A 20 -10.88 16.91 10.12
CA ILE A 20 -11.33 16.77 8.73
C ILE A 20 -12.00 15.41 8.49
N SER A 21 -11.71 14.39 9.32
CA SER A 21 -12.18 13.02 9.10
C SER A 21 -13.71 12.88 8.98
N PRO A 22 -14.59 13.59 9.72
CA PRO A 22 -16.03 13.45 9.52
C PRO A 22 -16.46 13.80 8.09
N ILE A 23 -15.92 14.90 7.55
CA ILE A 23 -16.21 15.36 6.18
C ILE A 23 -15.65 14.36 5.16
N LEU A 24 -14.40 13.93 5.35
CA LEU A 24 -13.73 12.99 4.46
C LEU A 24 -14.44 11.63 4.43
N LEU A 25 -14.78 11.09 5.59
CA LEU A 25 -15.49 9.81 5.69
C LEU A 25 -16.91 9.90 5.14
N GLY A 26 -17.62 11.01 5.38
CA GLY A 26 -18.92 11.27 4.76
C GLY A 26 -18.84 11.31 3.23
N TRP A 27 -17.84 12.01 2.68
CA TRP A 27 -17.60 12.04 1.23
C TRP A 27 -17.25 10.64 0.68
N MET A 28 -16.36 9.91 1.37
CA MET A 28 -16.00 8.53 0.99
C MET A 28 -17.23 7.61 1.02
N TYR A 29 -18.09 7.74 2.00
CA TYR A 29 -19.33 6.97 2.12
C TYR A 29 -20.30 7.25 0.96
N LEU A 30 -20.53 8.53 0.63
CA LEU A 30 -21.38 8.91 -0.51
C LEU A 30 -20.81 8.38 -1.83
N ARG A 31 -19.48 8.46 -2.00
CA ARG A 31 -18.80 7.91 -3.17
C ARG A 31 -18.90 6.38 -3.22
N ALA A 32 -18.73 5.72 -2.08
CA ALA A 32 -18.86 4.26 -1.98
C ALA A 32 -20.26 3.79 -2.38
N ARG A 33 -21.31 4.46 -1.91
CA ARG A 33 -22.70 4.16 -2.31
C ARG A 33 -22.92 4.25 -3.81
N ARG A 34 -22.36 5.27 -4.46
CA ARG A 34 -22.44 5.44 -5.93
C ARG A 34 -21.65 4.38 -6.70
N SER A 35 -20.66 3.72 -6.08
CA SER A 35 -19.78 2.73 -6.70
C SER A 35 -20.12 1.29 -6.29
N GLY A 36 -21.37 0.98 -5.86
CA GLY A 36 -21.77 -0.36 -5.45
C GLY A 36 -21.54 -0.71 -3.98
N GLY A 37 -21.18 0.25 -3.12
CA GLY A 37 -21.38 0.16 -1.66
C GLY A 37 -20.36 -0.62 -0.82
N GLN A 38 -19.36 -1.28 -1.40
CA GLN A 38 -18.56 -2.28 -0.67
C GLN A 38 -17.26 -1.74 -0.02
N TRP A 39 -17.11 -0.43 0.16
CA TRP A 39 -15.86 0.16 0.69
C TRP A 39 -15.70 0.04 2.20
N GLN A 40 -16.71 -0.43 2.90
CA GLN A 40 -16.72 -0.60 4.36
C GLN A 40 -16.17 0.62 5.13
N VAL A 41 -16.57 1.83 4.73
CA VAL A 41 -16.01 3.11 5.21
C VAL A 41 -16.10 3.24 6.73
N PHE A 42 -17.23 2.83 7.33
CA PHE A 42 -17.46 2.90 8.78
C PHE A 42 -17.26 1.56 9.49
N SER A 43 -16.65 0.56 8.82
CA SER A 43 -16.34 -0.70 9.48
C SER A 43 -15.39 -0.48 10.67
N PRO A 44 -15.61 -1.15 11.81
CA PRO A 44 -14.68 -1.14 12.94
C PRO A 44 -13.24 -1.53 12.56
N LEU A 45 -13.08 -2.38 11.54
CA LEU A 45 -11.79 -2.80 11.00
C LEU A 45 -10.95 -1.61 10.52
N ARG A 46 -11.59 -0.59 9.91
CA ARG A 46 -10.94 0.66 9.48
C ARG A 46 -10.42 1.51 10.64
N PHE A 47 -10.92 1.25 11.83
CA PHE A 47 -10.48 1.90 13.07
C PHE A 47 -9.60 0.98 13.93
N GLY A 48 -9.19 -0.18 13.37
CA GLY A 48 -8.32 -1.14 14.05
C GLY A 48 -9.02 -2.01 15.10
N TYR A 49 -10.34 -2.14 15.02
CA TYR A 49 -11.10 -3.04 15.89
C TYR A 49 -11.44 -4.32 15.13
N TYR A 50 -10.71 -5.39 15.41
CA TYR A 50 -10.78 -6.64 14.65
C TYR A 50 -11.76 -7.65 15.24
N GLY A 51 -12.25 -7.42 16.47
CA GLY A 51 -13.28 -8.24 17.11
C GLY A 51 -12.90 -9.72 17.15
N LYS A 52 -13.70 -10.54 16.46
CA LYS A 52 -13.47 -11.99 16.35
C LYS A 52 -12.53 -12.40 15.20
N THR A 53 -11.96 -11.44 14.45
CA THR A 53 -10.96 -11.77 13.42
C THR A 53 -9.77 -12.43 14.09
N PRO A 54 -9.40 -13.67 13.73
CA PRO A 54 -8.28 -14.35 14.36
C PRO A 54 -6.98 -13.58 14.17
N SER A 55 -6.18 -13.50 15.23
CA SER A 55 -4.77 -13.08 15.09
C SER A 55 -4.02 -14.18 14.35
N PRO A 56 -3.04 -13.81 13.51
CA PRO A 56 -2.20 -14.80 12.85
C PRO A 56 -1.50 -15.71 13.89
N THR A 57 -1.46 -16.99 13.62
CA THR A 57 -0.73 -17.97 14.46
C THR A 57 0.77 -17.97 14.18
N GLN A 58 1.18 -17.41 13.05
CA GLN A 58 2.57 -17.26 12.62
C GLN A 58 2.84 -15.80 12.22
N PRO A 59 4.09 -15.32 12.32
CA PRO A 59 4.45 -13.98 11.89
C PRO A 59 4.11 -13.73 10.42
N VAL A 60 3.36 -12.67 10.15
CA VAL A 60 2.93 -12.32 8.78
C VAL A 60 3.84 -11.27 8.15
N ILE A 61 3.93 -11.29 6.82
CA ILE A 61 4.42 -10.16 6.02
C ILE A 61 3.21 -9.38 5.53
N VAL A 62 3.13 -8.11 5.92
CA VAL A 62 2.08 -7.22 5.40
C VAL A 62 2.52 -6.63 4.08
N VAL A 63 1.68 -6.76 3.05
CA VAL A 63 1.83 -6.07 1.77
C VAL A 63 0.64 -5.13 1.58
N HIS A 64 0.92 -3.83 1.51
CA HIS A 64 -0.09 -2.80 1.32
C HIS A 64 -0.13 -2.32 -0.12
N ALA A 65 -1.22 -2.65 -0.81
CA ALA A 65 -1.52 -2.24 -2.18
C ALA A 65 -2.93 -1.65 -2.24
N VAL A 66 -3.05 -0.35 -2.47
CA VAL A 66 -4.30 0.42 -2.30
C VAL A 66 -5.31 0.11 -3.39
N SER A 67 -4.87 0.12 -4.64
CA SER A 67 -5.72 0.12 -5.83
C SER A 67 -5.56 -1.14 -6.68
N LEU A 68 -6.47 -1.31 -7.65
CA LEU A 68 -6.37 -2.37 -8.66
C LEU A 68 -4.99 -2.41 -9.33
N GLY A 69 -4.47 -1.23 -9.74
CA GLY A 69 -3.19 -1.15 -10.43
C GLY A 69 -2.00 -1.52 -9.55
N GLU A 70 -2.01 -1.08 -8.28
CA GLU A 70 -0.98 -1.45 -7.30
C GLU A 70 -1.06 -2.93 -6.93
N MET A 71 -2.28 -3.46 -6.80
CA MET A 71 -2.47 -4.88 -6.51
C MET A 71 -1.92 -5.76 -7.63
N ARG A 72 -2.20 -5.43 -8.89
CA ARG A 72 -1.63 -6.13 -10.05
C ARG A 72 -0.11 -6.04 -10.09
N ALA A 73 0.44 -4.85 -9.83
CA ALA A 73 1.89 -4.68 -9.76
C ALA A 73 2.53 -5.49 -8.62
N ALA A 74 1.83 -5.65 -7.49
CA ALA A 74 2.31 -6.41 -6.34
C ALA A 74 2.18 -7.93 -6.49
N GLN A 75 1.42 -8.45 -7.47
CA GLN A 75 1.18 -9.89 -7.62
C GLN A 75 2.46 -10.73 -7.68
N PRO A 76 3.49 -10.38 -8.47
CA PRO A 76 4.72 -11.17 -8.52
C PRO A 76 5.43 -11.23 -7.15
N LEU A 77 5.47 -10.12 -6.43
CA LEU A 77 6.06 -10.06 -5.09
C LEU A 77 5.28 -10.93 -4.10
N VAL A 78 3.95 -10.81 -4.09
CA VAL A 78 3.10 -11.60 -3.19
C VAL A 78 3.23 -13.08 -3.49
N GLN A 79 3.25 -13.46 -4.78
CA GLN A 79 3.45 -14.86 -5.17
C GLN A 79 4.80 -15.39 -4.71
N ALA A 80 5.88 -14.65 -4.91
CA ALA A 80 7.22 -15.04 -4.46
C ALA A 80 7.31 -15.22 -2.93
N LEU A 81 6.59 -14.38 -2.17
CA LEU A 81 6.51 -14.53 -0.72
C LEU A 81 5.76 -15.81 -0.31
N LEU A 82 4.66 -16.12 -0.99
CA LEU A 82 3.89 -17.35 -0.76
C LEU A 82 4.71 -18.60 -1.14
N ASP A 83 5.38 -18.57 -2.28
CA ASP A 83 6.24 -19.66 -2.76
C ASP A 83 7.42 -19.91 -1.82
N ALA A 84 7.91 -18.87 -1.15
CA ALA A 84 8.91 -18.94 -0.10
C ALA A 84 8.35 -19.42 1.26
N GLY A 85 7.06 -19.77 1.33
CA GLY A 85 6.41 -20.31 2.54
C GLY A 85 6.03 -19.25 3.58
N HIS A 86 5.98 -17.97 3.20
CA HIS A 86 5.58 -16.92 4.14
C HIS A 86 4.07 -16.76 4.22
N GLN A 87 3.58 -16.49 5.44
CA GLN A 87 2.22 -16.02 5.66
C GLN A 87 2.12 -14.55 5.23
N VAL A 88 1.15 -14.22 4.39
CA VAL A 88 0.98 -12.87 3.84
C VAL A 88 -0.35 -12.27 4.28
N LEU A 89 -0.31 -11.00 4.73
CA LEU A 89 -1.50 -10.17 4.94
C LEU A 89 -1.54 -9.08 3.88
N LEU A 90 -2.46 -9.18 2.94
CA LEU A 90 -2.75 -8.11 1.98
C LEU A 90 -3.63 -7.05 2.62
N THR A 91 -3.30 -5.77 2.42
CA THR A 91 -4.12 -4.67 2.89
C THR A 91 -4.45 -3.69 1.78
N HIS A 92 -5.68 -3.16 1.81
CA HIS A 92 -6.22 -2.29 0.76
C HIS A 92 -6.94 -1.08 1.34
N LEU A 93 -7.13 -0.03 0.52
CA LEU A 93 -7.99 1.11 0.83
C LEU A 93 -9.18 1.21 -0.12
N THR A 94 -9.11 0.60 -1.32
CA THR A 94 -10.18 0.62 -2.32
C THR A 94 -10.80 -0.76 -2.52
N TYR A 95 -12.10 -0.79 -2.83
CA TYR A 95 -12.80 -2.04 -3.15
C TYR A 95 -12.20 -2.77 -4.36
N THR A 96 -11.79 -2.02 -5.38
CA THR A 96 -11.18 -2.61 -6.58
C THR A 96 -9.86 -3.31 -6.31
N GLY A 97 -9.03 -2.76 -5.40
CA GLY A 97 -7.82 -3.43 -4.91
C GLY A 97 -8.15 -4.69 -4.12
N TYR A 98 -9.15 -4.60 -3.23
CA TYR A 98 -9.61 -5.73 -2.43
C TYR A 98 -10.14 -6.88 -3.32
N ALA A 99 -11.03 -6.58 -4.26
CA ALA A 99 -11.59 -7.57 -5.17
C ALA A 99 -10.53 -8.22 -6.07
N GLU A 100 -9.54 -7.44 -6.53
CA GLU A 100 -8.45 -8.00 -7.33
C GLU A 100 -7.55 -8.92 -6.50
N GLY A 101 -7.28 -8.60 -5.24
CA GLY A 101 -6.55 -9.48 -4.34
C GLY A 101 -7.29 -10.82 -4.11
N GLN A 102 -8.60 -10.76 -3.89
CA GLN A 102 -9.43 -11.97 -3.78
C GLN A 102 -9.39 -12.82 -5.06
N ARG A 103 -9.49 -12.16 -6.22
CA ARG A 103 -9.45 -12.85 -7.51
C ARG A 103 -8.10 -13.50 -7.79
N ALA A 104 -7.00 -12.78 -7.53
CA ALA A 104 -5.66 -13.23 -7.86
C ALA A 104 -5.14 -14.34 -6.95
N PHE A 105 -5.55 -14.33 -5.68
CA PHE A 105 -5.04 -15.22 -4.64
C PHE A 105 -6.12 -16.06 -3.96
N ASN A 106 -7.21 -16.40 -4.67
CA ASN A 106 -8.34 -17.17 -4.14
C ASN A 106 -7.91 -18.50 -3.49
N LYS A 107 -6.95 -19.20 -4.10
CA LYS A 107 -6.41 -20.46 -3.59
C LYS A 107 -5.65 -20.24 -2.27
N ALA A 108 -4.69 -19.33 -2.23
CA ALA A 108 -3.93 -19.04 -1.02
C ALA A 108 -4.80 -18.50 0.13
N LEU A 109 -5.88 -17.78 -0.19
CA LEU A 109 -6.90 -17.36 0.78
C LEU A 109 -7.67 -18.56 1.34
N ALA A 110 -8.10 -19.50 0.49
CA ALA A 110 -8.83 -20.70 0.92
C ALA A 110 -7.96 -21.65 1.75
N GLU A 111 -6.67 -21.74 1.44
CA GLU A 111 -5.69 -22.56 2.16
C GLU A 111 -5.17 -21.88 3.45
N GLY A 112 -5.52 -20.61 3.68
CA GLY A 112 -5.10 -19.85 4.87
C GLY A 112 -3.65 -19.36 4.85
N HIS A 113 -2.95 -19.47 3.71
CA HIS A 113 -1.59 -18.93 3.54
C HIS A 113 -1.56 -17.42 3.31
N LEU A 114 -2.69 -16.87 2.89
CA LEU A 114 -2.90 -15.44 2.71
C LEU A 114 -4.16 -15.00 3.45
N GLN A 115 -4.05 -13.86 4.12
CA GLN A 115 -5.20 -13.15 4.67
C GLN A 115 -5.36 -11.81 3.94
N GLN A 116 -6.58 -11.29 3.94
CA GLN A 116 -6.87 -10.01 3.31
C GLN A 116 -7.67 -9.11 4.23
N GLN A 117 -7.27 -7.83 4.34
CA GLN A 117 -7.89 -6.90 5.26
C GLN A 117 -7.89 -5.47 4.71
N TRP A 118 -8.78 -4.66 5.26
CA TRP A 118 -8.73 -3.21 5.08
C TRP A 118 -7.62 -2.61 5.93
N LEU A 119 -6.77 -1.76 5.34
CA LEU A 119 -5.82 -0.97 6.14
C LEU A 119 -6.61 -0.03 7.06
N PRO A 120 -6.24 0.12 8.33
CA PRO A 120 -6.88 1.10 9.20
C PRO A 120 -6.60 2.53 8.71
N TYR A 121 -7.52 3.46 9.02
CA TYR A 121 -7.26 4.88 8.82
C TYR A 121 -6.08 5.33 9.67
N ASP A 122 -5.35 6.36 9.20
CA ASP A 122 -4.09 6.80 9.79
C ASP A 122 -4.25 7.50 11.17
N PHE A 123 -5.16 7.00 12.00
CA PHE A 123 -5.28 7.42 13.39
C PHE A 123 -4.28 6.66 14.27
N PRO A 124 -3.56 7.35 15.19
CA PRO A 124 -2.53 6.69 16.02
C PRO A 124 -3.02 5.45 16.76
N GLY A 125 -4.24 5.51 17.31
CA GLY A 125 -4.85 4.39 18.02
C GLY A 125 -5.23 3.23 17.09
N ALA A 126 -5.69 3.52 15.87
CA ALA A 126 -6.04 2.51 14.87
C ALA A 126 -4.79 1.77 14.37
N ALA A 127 -3.74 2.52 14.04
CA ALA A 127 -2.45 1.96 13.64
C ALA A 127 -1.83 1.09 14.76
N ARG A 128 -1.87 1.58 16.03
CA ARG A 128 -1.38 0.79 17.17
C ARG A 128 -2.12 -0.54 17.33
N ARG A 129 -3.46 -0.53 17.21
CA ARG A 129 -4.26 -1.77 17.31
C ARG A 129 -3.99 -2.71 16.15
N PHE A 130 -3.75 -2.19 14.94
CA PHE A 130 -3.38 -2.98 13.78
C PHE A 130 -2.08 -3.77 14.04
N TYR A 131 -1.02 -3.08 14.45
CA TYR A 131 0.25 -3.76 14.73
C TYR A 131 0.20 -4.68 15.94
N ALA A 132 -0.57 -4.33 16.98
CA ALA A 132 -0.76 -5.20 18.14
C ALA A 132 -1.53 -6.49 17.78
N HIS A 133 -2.48 -6.43 16.84
CA HIS A 133 -3.29 -7.58 16.43
C HIS A 133 -2.53 -8.51 15.47
N TYR A 134 -1.90 -7.94 14.42
CA TYR A 134 -1.26 -8.75 13.39
C TYR A 134 0.21 -9.06 13.66
N GLN A 135 0.89 -8.33 14.50
CA GLN A 135 2.31 -8.48 14.87
C GLN A 135 3.20 -8.83 13.66
N PRO A 136 3.16 -8.02 12.58
CA PRO A 136 3.86 -8.36 11.37
C PRO A 136 5.38 -8.34 11.58
N LYS A 137 6.08 -9.31 11.01
CA LYS A 137 7.54 -9.31 10.97
C LYS A 137 8.13 -8.34 9.95
N LEU A 138 7.31 -7.91 8.99
CA LEU A 138 7.71 -7.04 7.89
C LEU A 138 6.49 -6.29 7.34
N PHE A 139 6.66 -5.02 6.98
CA PHE A 139 5.63 -4.19 6.35
C PHE A 139 6.14 -3.63 5.02
N ILE A 140 5.52 -4.04 3.93
CA ILE A 140 5.84 -3.60 2.56
C ILE A 140 4.73 -2.70 2.05
N VAL A 141 5.09 -1.52 1.59
CA VAL A 141 4.18 -0.51 1.05
C VAL A 141 4.48 -0.32 -0.43
N ILE A 142 3.44 -0.36 -1.26
CA ILE A 142 3.56 -0.22 -2.72
C ILE A 142 3.36 1.24 -3.15
N GLU A 143 4.22 1.70 -4.05
CA GLU A 143 4.17 2.97 -4.80
C GLU A 143 4.25 4.26 -3.96
N ARG A 144 3.15 4.75 -3.33
CA ARG A 144 3.09 6.13 -2.82
C ARG A 144 2.46 6.31 -1.44
N GLU A 145 2.15 5.25 -0.78
CA GLU A 145 1.37 5.26 0.45
C GLU A 145 2.23 5.55 1.68
N VAL A 146 2.44 6.84 1.94
CA VAL A 146 3.26 7.33 3.06
C VAL A 146 2.33 7.89 4.15
N TRP A 147 2.00 7.07 5.16
CA TRP A 147 1.06 7.35 6.24
C TRP A 147 1.78 7.67 7.55
N PRO A 148 1.78 8.94 8.05
CA PRO A 148 2.64 9.36 9.16
C PRO A 148 2.43 8.59 10.46
N ASN A 149 1.18 8.34 10.86
CA ASN A 149 0.93 7.64 12.13
C ASN A 149 1.14 6.13 11.99
N LEU A 150 0.77 5.55 10.86
CA LEU A 150 0.98 4.13 10.56
C LEU A 150 2.49 3.81 10.59
N MET A 151 3.29 4.57 9.85
CA MET A 151 4.74 4.39 9.81
C MET A 151 5.42 4.65 11.15
N HIS A 152 4.94 5.65 11.90
CA HIS A 152 5.44 5.88 13.25
C HIS A 152 5.15 4.71 14.21
N GLN A 153 3.96 4.11 14.12
CA GLN A 153 3.63 2.96 14.97
C GLN A 153 4.43 1.70 14.56
N ALA A 154 4.69 1.50 13.26
CA ALA A 154 5.59 0.45 12.79
C ALA A 154 7.00 0.62 13.38
N TYR A 155 7.55 1.83 13.25
CA TYR A 155 8.86 2.18 13.82
C TYR A 155 8.92 1.95 15.34
N ARG A 156 7.85 2.33 16.06
CA ARG A 156 7.78 2.12 17.52
C ARG A 156 7.65 0.66 17.96
N ALA A 157 7.17 -0.19 17.06
CA ALA A 157 7.03 -1.62 17.27
C ALA A 157 8.21 -2.42 16.68
N ASP A 158 9.29 -1.72 16.27
CA ASP A 158 10.48 -2.28 15.65
C ASP A 158 10.17 -3.16 14.42
N ILE A 159 9.11 -2.82 13.67
CA ILE A 159 8.71 -3.53 12.46
C ILE A 159 9.45 -2.95 11.26
N PRO A 160 10.37 -3.72 10.63
CA PRO A 160 11.04 -3.29 9.42
C PRO A 160 10.01 -2.95 8.33
N SER A 161 10.13 -1.76 7.74
CA SER A 161 9.17 -1.26 6.76
C SER A 161 9.88 -0.84 5.49
N PHE A 162 9.33 -1.24 4.35
CA PHE A 162 9.90 -0.98 3.03
C PHE A 162 8.88 -0.30 2.13
N LEU A 163 9.31 0.77 1.47
CA LEU A 163 8.54 1.39 0.38
C LEU A 163 9.12 0.86 -0.93
N VAL A 164 8.33 0.13 -1.70
CA VAL A 164 8.81 -0.54 -2.90
C VAL A 164 8.06 -0.08 -4.15
N SER A 165 8.73 -0.16 -5.30
CA SER A 165 8.23 0.39 -6.55
C SER A 165 7.78 1.86 -6.38
N ALA A 166 8.57 2.63 -5.59
CA ALA A 166 8.20 3.96 -5.16
C ALA A 166 8.22 4.95 -6.33
N ARG A 167 7.11 5.67 -6.50
CA ARG A 167 6.96 6.71 -7.51
C ARG A 167 6.77 8.07 -6.85
N PHE A 168 7.65 9.03 -7.17
CA PHE A 168 7.63 10.34 -6.53
C PHE A 168 7.82 11.48 -7.54
N SER A 169 6.70 12.00 -8.06
CA SER A 169 6.71 13.03 -9.08
C SER A 169 7.25 14.38 -8.55
N ALA A 170 7.65 15.29 -9.46
CA ALA A 170 8.03 16.66 -9.09
C ALA A 170 6.90 17.41 -8.34
N ARG A 171 5.63 17.12 -8.70
CA ARG A 171 4.47 17.65 -7.97
C ARG A 171 4.37 17.10 -6.54
N SER A 172 4.66 15.81 -6.36
CA SER A 172 4.72 15.18 -5.04
C SER A 172 5.81 15.79 -4.18
N LEU A 173 7.01 15.99 -4.73
CA LEU A 173 8.10 16.66 -4.04
C LEU A 173 7.70 18.07 -3.58
N ARG A 174 7.15 18.90 -4.47
CA ARG A 174 6.70 20.26 -4.08
C ARG A 174 5.67 20.26 -2.97
N LYS A 175 4.75 19.30 -2.96
CA LYS A 175 3.77 19.15 -1.88
C LYS A 175 4.42 18.68 -0.58
N SER A 176 5.35 17.73 -0.66
CA SER A 176 6.04 17.19 0.52
C SER A 176 6.92 18.23 1.20
N LEU A 177 7.57 19.12 0.44
CA LEU A 177 8.38 20.21 0.99
C LEU A 177 7.55 21.22 1.81
N ARG A 178 6.25 21.38 1.54
CA ARG A 178 5.35 22.24 2.35
C ARG A 178 5.11 21.68 3.75
N ILE A 179 5.16 20.36 3.90
CA ILE A 179 5.04 19.65 5.18
C ILE A 179 6.39 19.01 5.55
N GLY A 180 7.48 19.64 5.16
CA GLY A 180 8.82 19.07 5.06
C GLY A 180 9.27 18.26 6.26
N LEU A 181 9.06 18.78 7.48
CA LEU A 181 9.49 18.09 8.71
C LEU A 181 8.70 16.77 8.91
N LEU A 182 7.38 16.80 8.69
CA LEU A 182 6.52 15.62 8.80
C LEU A 182 6.89 14.57 7.74
N MET A 183 7.08 14.99 6.49
CA MET A 183 7.43 14.07 5.39
C MET A 183 8.81 13.47 5.61
N ARG A 184 9.82 14.29 5.94
CA ARG A 184 11.18 13.81 6.25
C ARG A 184 11.16 12.76 7.36
N GLN A 185 10.39 13.02 8.43
CA GLN A 185 10.25 12.07 9.53
C GLN A 185 9.60 10.77 9.06
N THR A 186 8.50 10.87 8.31
CA THR A 186 7.74 9.69 7.87
C THR A 186 8.55 8.83 6.92
N LEU A 187 9.25 9.44 5.95
CA LEU A 187 10.17 8.70 5.07
C LEU A 187 11.35 8.10 5.84
N GLY A 188 11.80 8.77 6.91
CA GLY A 188 12.86 8.26 7.78
C GLY A 188 12.49 7.06 8.64
N TYR A 189 11.21 6.67 8.72
CA TYR A 189 10.77 5.45 9.38
C TYR A 189 10.89 4.18 8.50
N PHE A 190 11.05 4.35 7.19
CA PHE A 190 11.31 3.21 6.33
C PHE A 190 12.75 2.71 6.50
N THR A 191 12.90 1.39 6.59
CA THR A 191 14.19 0.70 6.62
C THR A 191 14.95 0.91 5.32
N ALA A 192 14.24 0.81 4.19
CA ALA A 192 14.76 1.17 2.88
C ALA A 192 13.61 1.56 1.93
N ILE A 193 13.96 2.33 0.89
CA ILE A 193 13.05 2.79 -0.15
C ILE A 193 13.60 2.34 -1.50
N TYR A 194 12.77 1.66 -2.29
CA TYR A 194 13.10 1.18 -3.63
C TYR A 194 12.29 1.94 -4.67
N ALA A 195 12.92 2.89 -5.34
CA ALA A 195 12.32 3.78 -6.31
C ALA A 195 12.20 3.14 -7.70
N GLN A 196 11.17 3.55 -8.48
CA GLN A 196 11.00 3.08 -9.85
C GLN A 196 12.08 3.61 -10.80
N THR A 197 12.50 4.86 -10.63
CA THR A 197 13.47 5.53 -11.51
C THR A 197 14.50 6.29 -10.69
N TYR A 198 15.61 6.63 -11.31
CA TYR A 198 16.62 7.50 -10.71
C TYR A 198 16.03 8.86 -10.30
N GLN A 199 15.17 9.45 -11.12
CA GLN A 199 14.51 10.72 -10.82
C GLN A 199 13.58 10.62 -9.60
N ASP A 200 12.88 9.49 -9.44
CA ASP A 200 12.07 9.24 -8.25
C ASP A 200 12.96 9.11 -7.01
N ALA A 201 14.10 8.41 -7.11
CA ALA A 201 15.06 8.26 -6.03
C ALA A 201 15.58 9.60 -5.53
N VAL A 202 16.10 10.45 -6.44
CA VAL A 202 16.58 11.79 -6.10
C VAL A 202 15.51 12.63 -5.39
N ARG A 203 14.28 12.58 -5.88
CA ARG A 203 13.16 13.33 -5.26
C ARG A 203 12.79 12.80 -3.87
N LEU A 204 12.84 11.48 -3.67
CA LEU A 204 12.61 10.86 -2.37
C LEU A 204 13.70 11.26 -1.36
N GLU A 205 14.96 11.28 -1.77
CA GLU A 205 16.07 11.74 -0.94
C GLU A 205 15.91 13.23 -0.56
N LEU A 206 15.58 14.10 -1.52
CA LEU A 206 15.27 15.51 -1.28
C LEU A 206 14.09 15.69 -0.31
N ALA A 207 13.10 14.80 -0.34
CA ALA A 207 11.99 14.81 0.60
C ALA A 207 12.36 14.27 1.99
N GLY A 208 13.55 13.68 2.15
CA GLY A 208 14.07 13.15 3.42
C GLY A 208 14.13 11.64 3.53
N GLY A 209 13.91 10.91 2.44
CA GLY A 209 14.13 9.47 2.38
C GLY A 209 15.57 9.10 2.63
N LYS A 210 15.81 7.98 3.32
CA LYS A 210 17.13 7.41 3.58
C LYS A 210 17.24 6.04 2.94
N GLY A 211 18.44 5.65 2.55
CA GLY A 211 18.69 4.34 1.97
C GLY A 211 17.90 4.10 0.68
N VAL A 212 17.69 5.15 -0.14
CA VAL A 212 16.94 5.04 -1.39
C VAL A 212 17.77 4.33 -2.43
N ARG A 213 17.16 3.34 -3.09
CA ARG A 213 17.77 2.55 -4.18
C ARG A 213 16.83 2.52 -5.37
N VAL A 214 17.35 2.35 -6.57
CA VAL A 214 16.52 2.15 -7.77
C VAL A 214 16.34 0.65 -8.00
N SER A 215 15.08 0.18 -8.07
CA SER A 215 14.75 -1.23 -8.31
C SER A 215 13.91 -1.45 -9.57
N GLY A 216 13.45 -0.39 -10.22
CA GLY A 216 12.53 -0.51 -11.34
C GLY A 216 11.05 -0.52 -10.91
N ASN A 217 10.19 -0.79 -11.89
CA ASN A 217 8.74 -0.80 -11.70
C ASN A 217 8.21 -2.24 -11.78
N PHE A 218 7.58 -2.71 -10.73
CA PHE A 218 7.01 -4.06 -10.61
C PHE A 218 5.98 -4.39 -11.70
N LYS A 219 5.42 -3.39 -12.37
CA LYS A 219 4.52 -3.62 -13.52
C LYS A 219 5.19 -4.36 -14.68
N PHE A 220 6.52 -4.29 -14.77
CA PHE A 220 7.27 -5.03 -15.79
C PHE A 220 7.56 -6.48 -15.42
N ASP A 221 7.37 -6.85 -14.15
CA ASP A 221 7.54 -8.23 -13.67
C ASP A 221 6.25 -9.07 -13.80
N VAL A 222 5.15 -8.44 -14.25
CA VAL A 222 3.88 -9.14 -14.48
C VAL A 222 4.02 -10.07 -15.66
N GLN A 223 3.94 -11.37 -15.41
CA GLN A 223 3.94 -12.38 -16.45
C GLN A 223 2.61 -12.35 -17.22
N LEU A 224 2.69 -12.18 -18.53
CA LEU A 224 1.52 -12.33 -19.39
C LEU A 224 1.14 -13.81 -19.45
N SER A 225 -0.14 -14.12 -19.31
CA SER A 225 -0.66 -15.46 -19.54
C SER A 225 -0.36 -15.87 -20.98
N GLN A 226 0.30 -17.02 -21.17
CA GLN A 226 0.61 -17.55 -22.51
C GLN A 226 -0.67 -17.73 -23.34
N ASP A 227 -1.78 -18.13 -22.70
CA ASP A 227 -3.09 -18.23 -23.33
C ASP A 227 -3.60 -16.87 -23.88
N GLN A 228 -3.41 -15.78 -23.12
CA GLN A 228 -3.77 -14.43 -23.59
C GLN A 228 -2.90 -13.98 -24.76
N VAL A 229 -1.61 -14.28 -24.71
CA VAL A 229 -0.67 -13.99 -25.82
C VAL A 229 -1.07 -14.76 -27.08
N GLU A 230 -1.39 -16.05 -26.91
CA GLU A 230 -1.79 -16.89 -28.04
C GLU A 230 -3.13 -16.47 -28.64
N ARG A 231 -4.14 -16.15 -27.83
CA ARG A 231 -5.41 -15.55 -28.30
C ARG A 231 -5.19 -14.23 -29.03
N GLY A 232 -4.26 -13.38 -28.52
CA GLY A 232 -3.88 -12.15 -29.17
C GLY A 232 -3.26 -12.37 -30.55
N LYS A 233 -2.38 -13.37 -30.70
CA LYS A 233 -1.79 -13.76 -31.99
C LYS A 233 -2.85 -14.29 -32.96
N GLN A 234 -3.72 -15.19 -32.49
CA GLN A 234 -4.81 -15.73 -33.30
C GLN A 234 -5.74 -14.61 -33.79
N PHE A 235 -6.11 -13.68 -32.93
CA PHE A 235 -6.91 -12.52 -33.31
C PHE A 235 -6.17 -11.64 -34.32
N ALA A 236 -4.89 -11.35 -34.12
CA ALA A 236 -4.09 -10.58 -35.08
C ALA A 236 -4.03 -11.24 -36.47
N ASN A 237 -3.82 -12.55 -36.50
CA ASN A 237 -3.76 -13.34 -37.74
C ASN A 237 -5.13 -13.37 -38.45
N SER A 238 -6.25 -13.44 -37.71
CA SER A 238 -7.60 -13.45 -38.27
C SER A 238 -7.97 -12.15 -38.98
N LEU A 239 -7.33 -11.03 -38.63
CA LEU A 239 -7.63 -9.73 -39.26
C LEU A 239 -7.00 -9.55 -40.61
N GLY A 240 -5.97 -10.31 -41.01
CA GLY A 240 -5.31 -10.29 -42.32
C GLY A 240 -4.72 -8.93 -42.73
N ARG A 241 -4.52 -8.01 -41.78
CA ARG A 241 -4.03 -6.63 -42.00
C ARG A 241 -3.13 -6.16 -40.85
N LYS A 242 -2.32 -5.13 -41.14
CA LYS A 242 -1.51 -4.48 -40.09
C LYS A 242 -2.41 -3.87 -39.02
N ILE A 243 -2.07 -4.11 -37.74
CA ILE A 243 -2.78 -3.60 -36.60
C ILE A 243 -1.93 -2.51 -35.94
N VAL A 244 -2.56 -1.35 -35.71
CA VAL A 244 -1.99 -0.28 -34.88
C VAL A 244 -2.80 -0.22 -33.59
N VAL A 245 -2.14 -0.43 -32.46
CA VAL A 245 -2.74 -0.31 -31.13
C VAL A 245 -2.35 1.05 -30.58
N ILE A 246 -3.34 1.88 -30.25
CA ILE A 246 -3.16 3.14 -29.55
C ILE A 246 -3.65 2.91 -28.12
N ALA A 247 -2.73 2.99 -27.15
CA ALA A 247 -3.00 2.79 -25.72
C ALA A 247 -2.75 4.07 -24.90
#